data_c773a8fff02d3135bb82693f98b25973
#
_entry.id   c773a8fff02d3135bb82693f98b25973
#
_cell.length_a   1.000
_cell.length_b   1.000
_cell.length_c   1.000
_cell.angle_alpha   90.00
_cell.angle_beta   90.00
_cell.angle_gamma   90.00
#
_symmetry.space_group_name_H-M   'P 1'
#
loop_
_entity.id
_entity.type
_entity.pdbx_description
1 polymer ?
#
loop_
_entity_poly.entity_id
_entity_poly.type
_entity_poly.pdbx_seq_one_letter_code
_entity_poly.pdbx_strand_id
1 'polypeptide(L)'
;LCSYVKQNNINSIGITDSNMFVTFEFINACKKNNLKPIIGVPFELESINFILYAKNYNGYVALLNLTSLRNLNTLETNDFSKFKSDLICVTSNYENYSTLKETFNYVYLSYSTTEEKNNALKYTDKIVYMKEVRYINENDKDYLMYLEMIKDRKTTSERDNYKYDNHMERTINESDALTTTNFASLINIELPNYTFELPKYAADSVG
;
A
#
# COMPACT_ATOMS: atom_id res chain seq x y z
N LEU A 1 12.03 10.65 -3.39
CA LEU A 1 10.79 10.63 -2.60
C LEU A 1 11.08 10.71 -1.09
N CYS A 2 11.78 9.73 -0.48
CA CYS A 2 12.02 9.70 0.98
C CYS A 2 12.69 10.99 1.53
N SER A 3 13.69 11.55 0.82
CA SER A 3 14.33 12.81 1.22
C SER A 3 13.35 13.99 1.21
N TYR A 4 12.48 14.06 0.20
CA TYR A 4 11.44 15.08 0.10
C TYR A 4 10.43 14.97 1.25
N VAL A 5 9.95 13.77 1.53
CA VAL A 5 9.01 13.49 2.63
C VAL A 5 9.59 13.92 3.97
N LYS A 6 10.87 13.60 4.23
CA LYS A 6 11.57 14.01 5.45
C LYS A 6 11.72 15.53 5.57
N GLN A 7 12.07 16.22 4.47
CA GLN A 7 12.18 17.68 4.44
C GLN A 7 10.86 18.39 4.76
N ASN A 8 9.73 17.72 4.53
CA ASN A 8 8.39 18.21 4.86
C ASN A 8 7.87 17.71 6.23
N ASN A 9 8.76 17.21 7.11
CA ASN A 9 8.42 16.72 8.45
C ASN A 9 7.38 15.59 8.50
N ILE A 10 7.31 14.80 7.45
CA ILE A 10 6.47 13.60 7.39
C ILE A 10 7.30 12.42 7.93
N ASN A 11 6.76 11.67 8.89
CA ASN A 11 7.49 10.61 9.59
C ASN A 11 7.21 9.20 9.05
N SER A 12 6.17 9.04 8.25
CA SER A 12 5.79 7.75 7.65
C SER A 12 5.36 7.95 6.21
N ILE A 13 5.63 6.96 5.36
CA ILE A 13 5.25 6.98 3.96
C ILE A 13 4.81 5.59 3.52
N GLY A 14 3.74 5.53 2.73
CA GLY A 14 3.19 4.29 2.16
C GLY A 14 3.45 4.14 0.68
N ILE A 15 3.60 2.88 0.24
CA ILE A 15 3.49 2.49 -1.15
C ILE A 15 2.41 1.40 -1.27
N THR A 16 1.66 1.44 -2.38
CA THR A 16 0.55 0.52 -2.65
C THR A 16 0.60 0.00 -4.07
N ASP A 17 1.79 -0.37 -4.53
CA ASP A 17 1.99 -0.93 -5.86
C ASP A 17 1.32 -2.31 -5.98
N SER A 18 0.87 -2.64 -7.19
CA SER A 18 0.26 -3.94 -7.47
C SER A 18 1.22 -5.12 -7.36
N ASN A 19 2.53 -4.85 -7.28
CA ASN A 19 3.58 -5.85 -7.07
C ASN A 19 4.54 -5.41 -5.97
N MET A 20 5.42 -6.33 -5.54
CA MET A 20 6.33 -6.10 -4.42
C MET A 20 7.79 -5.85 -4.86
N PHE A 21 8.06 -5.54 -6.14
CA PHE A 21 9.42 -5.50 -6.68
C PHE A 21 10.33 -4.45 -6.04
N VAL A 22 9.79 -3.27 -5.74
CA VAL A 22 10.56 -2.15 -5.16
C VAL A 22 10.47 -2.05 -3.64
N THR A 23 9.72 -2.94 -2.97
CA THR A 23 9.44 -2.80 -1.54
C THR A 23 10.68 -2.91 -0.66
N PHE A 24 11.63 -3.76 -1.02
CA PHE A 24 12.88 -3.92 -0.28
C PHE A 24 13.74 -2.65 -0.33
N GLU A 25 13.96 -2.09 -1.53
CA GLU A 25 14.67 -0.84 -1.70
C GLU A 25 13.95 0.32 -1.01
N PHE A 26 12.62 0.35 -1.08
CA PHE A 26 11.81 1.36 -0.42
C PHE A 26 11.98 1.30 1.10
N ILE A 27 11.91 0.13 1.73
CA ILE A 27 12.12 -0.05 3.18
C ILE A 27 13.51 0.44 3.58
N ASN A 28 14.55 0.08 2.81
CA ASN A 28 15.92 0.52 3.06
C ASN A 28 16.08 2.05 2.89
N ALA A 29 15.42 2.63 1.89
CA ALA A 29 15.41 4.08 1.70
C ALA A 29 14.70 4.80 2.85
N CYS A 30 13.59 4.26 3.34
CA CYS A 30 12.89 4.77 4.51
C CYS A 30 13.80 4.71 5.75
N LYS A 31 14.43 3.56 6.01
CA LYS A 31 15.36 3.37 7.13
C LYS A 31 16.51 4.39 7.11
N LYS A 32 17.14 4.61 5.94
CA LYS A 32 18.21 5.62 5.78
C LYS A 32 17.75 7.05 6.08
N ASN A 33 16.47 7.35 5.91
CA ASN A 33 15.89 8.67 6.14
C ASN A 33 15.16 8.79 7.49
N ASN A 34 15.20 7.76 8.35
CA ASN A 34 14.42 7.68 9.58
C ASN A 34 12.92 7.87 9.35
N LEU A 35 12.39 7.28 8.29
CA LEU A 35 10.98 7.23 7.96
C LEU A 35 10.42 5.85 8.26
N LYS A 36 9.16 5.81 8.66
CA LYS A 36 8.42 4.56 8.85
C LYS A 36 7.85 4.09 7.50
N PRO A 37 8.24 2.91 6.99
CA PRO A 37 7.66 2.37 5.78
C PRO A 37 6.28 1.76 6.04
N ILE A 38 5.33 2.02 5.15
CA ILE A 38 4.00 1.41 5.14
C ILE A 38 3.86 0.70 3.80
N ILE A 39 3.70 -0.63 3.83
CA ILE A 39 3.63 -1.45 2.62
C ILE A 39 2.22 -1.99 2.47
N GLY A 40 1.59 -1.65 1.36
CA GLY A 40 0.28 -2.15 0.98
C GLY A 40 0.29 -2.74 -0.43
N VAL A 41 -0.63 -3.66 -0.68
CA VAL A 41 -0.86 -4.26 -2.01
C VAL A 41 -2.36 -4.30 -2.26
N PRO A 42 -2.85 -3.80 -3.41
CA PRO A 42 -4.25 -3.90 -3.78
C PRO A 42 -4.61 -5.33 -4.15
N PHE A 43 -5.75 -5.77 -3.68
CA PHE A 43 -6.39 -7.06 -4.00
C PHE A 43 -7.86 -6.87 -4.33
N GLU A 44 -8.42 -7.87 -4.96
CA GLU A 44 -9.85 -8.00 -5.24
C GLU A 44 -10.33 -9.37 -4.75
N LEU A 45 -11.47 -9.39 -4.09
CA LEU A 45 -12.18 -10.60 -3.67
C LEU A 45 -13.66 -10.44 -4.00
N GLU A 46 -14.22 -11.31 -4.84
CA GLU A 46 -15.65 -11.29 -5.23
C GLU A 46 -16.11 -9.88 -5.68
N SER A 47 -15.30 -9.21 -6.51
CA SER A 47 -15.50 -7.84 -6.98
C SER A 47 -15.40 -6.74 -5.90
N ILE A 48 -14.94 -7.08 -4.70
CA ILE A 48 -14.64 -6.11 -3.63
C ILE A 48 -13.17 -5.73 -3.73
N ASN A 49 -12.90 -4.46 -4.01
CA ASN A 49 -11.54 -3.92 -4.04
C ASN A 49 -11.12 -3.47 -2.64
N PHE A 50 -9.93 -3.86 -2.23
CA PHE A 50 -9.32 -3.46 -0.97
C PHE A 50 -7.79 -3.45 -1.07
N ILE A 51 -7.13 -2.80 -0.13
CA ILE A 51 -5.68 -2.80 0.01
C ILE A 51 -5.32 -3.54 1.30
N LEU A 52 -4.42 -4.51 1.23
CA LEU A 52 -3.86 -5.17 2.39
C LEU A 52 -2.54 -4.50 2.77
N TYR A 53 -2.43 -4.04 3.99
CA TYR A 53 -1.22 -3.48 4.55
C TYR A 53 -0.55 -4.47 5.51
N ALA A 54 0.77 -4.63 5.37
CA ALA A 54 1.56 -5.41 6.30
C ALA A 54 1.63 -4.70 7.65
N LYS A 55 1.19 -5.36 8.72
CA LYS A 55 1.26 -4.85 10.08
C LYS A 55 2.66 -4.99 10.68
N ASN A 56 3.34 -6.07 10.32
CA ASN A 56 4.66 -6.46 10.81
C ASN A 56 5.44 -7.24 9.72
N TYR A 57 6.58 -7.82 10.08
CA TYR A 57 7.36 -8.65 9.15
C TYR A 57 6.58 -9.85 8.61
N ASN A 58 5.81 -10.55 9.44
CA ASN A 58 4.97 -11.67 8.98
C ASN A 58 3.93 -11.20 7.96
N GLY A 59 3.33 -10.03 8.19
CA GLY A 59 2.43 -9.40 7.21
C GLY A 59 3.13 -9.05 5.90
N TYR A 60 4.39 -8.61 5.95
CA TYR A 60 5.19 -8.38 4.75
C TYR A 60 5.42 -9.69 3.96
N VAL A 61 5.77 -10.77 4.65
CA VAL A 61 5.90 -12.12 4.04
C VAL A 61 4.55 -12.61 3.50
N ALA A 62 3.47 -12.35 4.22
CA ALA A 62 2.11 -12.67 3.76
C ALA A 62 1.77 -11.96 2.44
N LEU A 63 2.07 -10.67 2.31
CA LEU A 63 1.86 -9.93 1.06
C LEU A 63 2.66 -10.51 -0.11
N LEU A 64 3.91 -10.93 0.12
CA LEU A 64 4.73 -11.62 -0.89
C LEU A 64 4.06 -12.92 -1.35
N ASN A 65 3.58 -13.75 -0.40
CA ASN A 65 2.91 -15.01 -0.71
C ASN A 65 1.60 -14.79 -1.48
N LEU A 66 0.73 -13.89 -1.00
CA LEU A 66 -0.54 -13.58 -1.65
C LEU A 66 -0.35 -13.00 -3.06
N THR A 67 0.66 -12.13 -3.24
CA THR A 67 1.00 -11.58 -4.55
C THR A 67 1.49 -12.68 -5.50
N SER A 68 2.28 -13.63 -4.99
CA SER A 68 2.74 -14.78 -5.77
C SER A 68 1.59 -15.69 -6.20
N LEU A 69 0.68 -16.03 -5.27
CA LEU A 69 -0.52 -16.83 -5.59
C LEU A 69 -1.40 -16.14 -6.62
N ARG A 70 -1.61 -14.82 -6.49
CA ARG A 70 -2.34 -14.02 -7.47
C ARG A 70 -1.70 -14.09 -8.86
N ASN A 71 -0.38 -13.92 -8.95
CA ASN A 71 0.34 -13.94 -10.22
C ASN A 71 0.34 -15.33 -10.88
N LEU A 72 0.22 -16.38 -10.09
CA LEU A 72 0.04 -17.76 -10.56
C LEU A 72 -1.42 -18.12 -10.86
N ASN A 73 -2.37 -17.21 -10.66
CA ASN A 73 -3.81 -17.43 -10.77
C ASN A 73 -4.33 -18.59 -9.88
N THR A 74 -3.74 -18.74 -8.69
CA THR A 74 -4.09 -19.79 -7.72
C THR A 74 -4.57 -19.22 -6.38
N LEU A 75 -4.76 -17.89 -6.29
CA LEU A 75 -5.21 -17.23 -5.08
C LEU A 75 -6.68 -17.53 -4.80
N GLU A 76 -6.96 -18.04 -3.61
CA GLU A 76 -8.30 -18.37 -3.12
C GLU A 76 -8.68 -17.53 -1.90
N THR A 77 -9.97 -17.41 -1.61
CA THR A 77 -10.50 -16.68 -0.45
C THR A 77 -9.87 -17.15 0.87
N ASN A 78 -9.69 -18.45 1.03
CA ASN A 78 -9.10 -19.03 2.24
C ASN A 78 -7.63 -18.64 2.48
N ASP A 79 -6.90 -18.23 1.44
CA ASP A 79 -5.50 -17.83 1.58
C ASP A 79 -5.36 -16.55 2.39
N PHE A 80 -6.31 -15.62 2.25
CA PHE A 80 -6.33 -14.39 3.04
C PHE A 80 -6.50 -14.67 4.55
N SER A 81 -7.35 -15.65 4.89
CA SER A 81 -7.65 -15.98 6.29
C SER A 81 -6.43 -16.52 7.07
N LYS A 82 -5.44 -17.09 6.37
CA LYS A 82 -4.20 -17.60 6.97
C LYS A 82 -3.37 -16.48 7.64
N PHE A 83 -3.52 -15.23 7.17
CA PHE A 83 -2.71 -14.09 7.59
C PHE A 83 -3.52 -12.97 8.25
N LYS A 84 -4.75 -13.24 8.66
CA LYS A 84 -5.71 -12.24 9.18
C LYS A 84 -5.24 -11.44 10.39
N SER A 85 -4.24 -11.93 11.14
CA SER A 85 -3.68 -11.26 12.32
C SER A 85 -2.54 -10.31 11.98
N ASP A 86 -1.86 -10.53 10.85
CA ASP A 86 -0.65 -9.82 10.45
C ASP A 86 -0.90 -8.80 9.33
N LEU A 87 -2.13 -8.75 8.82
CA LEU A 87 -2.57 -7.84 7.78
C LEU A 87 -3.66 -6.89 8.28
N ILE A 88 -3.68 -5.68 7.71
CA ILE A 88 -4.74 -4.70 7.89
C ILE A 88 -5.40 -4.51 6.53
N CYS A 89 -6.70 -4.80 6.44
CA CYS A 89 -7.51 -4.57 5.26
C CYS A 89 -8.06 -3.14 5.26
N VAL A 90 -7.90 -2.42 4.17
CA VAL A 90 -8.46 -1.08 3.98
C VAL A 90 -9.28 -1.05 2.71
N THR A 91 -10.50 -0.55 2.78
CA THR A 91 -11.39 -0.41 1.63
C THR A 91 -12.17 0.89 1.67
N SER A 92 -12.52 1.41 0.49
CA SER A 92 -13.52 2.48 0.32
C SER A 92 -14.91 1.94 0.03
N ASN A 93 -15.06 0.61 -0.04
CA ASN A 93 -16.35 -0.03 -0.26
C ASN A 93 -17.04 -0.28 1.10
N TYR A 94 -17.79 0.71 1.58
CA TYR A 94 -18.39 0.71 2.91
C TYR A 94 -19.41 -0.40 3.11
N GLU A 95 -20.19 -0.74 2.08
CA GLU A 95 -21.25 -1.75 2.15
C GLU A 95 -20.71 -3.15 2.45
N ASN A 96 -19.48 -3.42 1.98
CA ASN A 96 -18.83 -4.73 2.17
C ASN A 96 -17.97 -4.82 3.45
N TYR A 97 -18.06 -3.80 4.34
CA TYR A 97 -17.30 -3.79 5.60
C TYR A 97 -17.53 -5.06 6.44
N SER A 98 -18.78 -5.49 6.58
CA SER A 98 -19.13 -6.69 7.36
C SER A 98 -18.56 -7.96 6.76
N THR A 99 -18.62 -8.12 5.43
CA THR A 99 -18.05 -9.27 4.71
C THR A 99 -16.53 -9.35 4.90
N LEU A 100 -15.83 -8.23 4.78
CA LEU A 100 -14.39 -8.20 4.99
C LEU A 100 -13.98 -8.50 6.44
N LYS A 101 -14.81 -8.16 7.42
CA LYS A 101 -14.60 -8.52 8.84
C LYS A 101 -14.67 -10.02 9.12
N GLU A 102 -15.34 -10.80 8.30
CA GLU A 102 -15.35 -12.25 8.43
C GLU A 102 -13.98 -12.84 8.05
N THR A 103 -13.31 -12.18 7.09
CA THR A 103 -12.00 -12.64 6.59
C THR A 103 -10.82 -12.04 7.36
N PHE A 104 -10.90 -10.77 7.79
CA PHE A 104 -9.78 -10.03 8.40
C PHE A 104 -10.08 -9.57 9.82
N ASN A 105 -9.09 -9.64 10.71
CA ASN A 105 -9.21 -9.14 12.08
C ASN A 105 -9.17 -7.61 12.16
N TYR A 106 -8.49 -6.96 11.22
CA TYR A 106 -8.29 -5.53 11.17
C TYR A 106 -8.84 -5.00 9.86
N VAL A 107 -10.02 -4.37 9.89
CA VAL A 107 -10.64 -3.73 8.73
C VAL A 107 -10.83 -2.25 9.03
N TYR A 108 -10.35 -1.40 8.13
CA TYR A 108 -10.48 0.03 8.15
C TYR A 108 -11.23 0.52 6.91
N LEU A 109 -12.01 1.56 7.06
CA LEU A 109 -12.64 2.25 5.92
C LEU A 109 -11.82 3.50 5.57
N SER A 110 -11.42 3.60 4.30
CA SER A 110 -10.72 4.78 3.80
C SER A 110 -11.70 5.85 3.33
N TYR A 111 -11.26 7.11 3.43
CA TYR A 111 -11.97 8.25 2.93
C TYR A 111 -10.97 9.31 2.42
N SER A 112 -11.40 10.16 1.51
CA SER A 112 -10.63 11.28 0.97
C SER A 112 -11.37 12.63 1.08
N THR A 113 -12.68 12.58 1.31
CA THR A 113 -13.55 13.75 1.45
C THR A 113 -14.32 13.72 2.77
N THR A 114 -14.84 14.87 3.19
CA THR A 114 -15.68 14.96 4.39
C THR A 114 -16.98 14.16 4.26
N GLU A 115 -17.53 14.07 3.07
CA GLU A 115 -18.73 13.28 2.80
C GLU A 115 -18.46 11.79 2.97
N GLU A 116 -17.37 11.30 2.38
CA GLU A 116 -16.89 9.92 2.54
C GLU A 116 -16.60 9.59 4.01
N LYS A 117 -15.98 10.52 4.75
CA LYS A 117 -15.73 10.38 6.18
C LYS A 117 -17.02 10.14 6.96
N ASN A 118 -18.03 10.99 6.71
CA ASN A 118 -19.32 10.87 7.37
C ASN A 118 -20.04 9.57 7.00
N ASN A 119 -19.88 9.09 5.78
CA ASN A 119 -20.41 7.81 5.35
C ASN A 119 -19.68 6.63 6.02
N ALA A 120 -18.35 6.65 6.06
CA ALA A 120 -17.56 5.61 6.72
C ALA A 120 -17.90 5.47 8.22
N LEU A 121 -18.08 6.59 8.91
CA LEU A 121 -18.46 6.63 10.33
C LEU A 121 -19.81 5.99 10.65
N LYS A 122 -20.70 5.79 9.67
CA LYS A 122 -21.96 5.05 9.87
C LYS A 122 -21.72 3.54 10.11
N TYR A 123 -20.59 3.03 9.65
CA TYR A 123 -20.25 1.60 9.72
C TYR A 123 -19.25 1.29 10.84
N THR A 124 -18.27 2.17 11.07
CA THR A 124 -17.20 1.95 12.06
C THR A 124 -16.48 3.25 12.40
N ASP A 125 -15.85 3.27 13.59
CA ASP A 125 -14.88 4.28 14.02
C ASP A 125 -13.45 4.03 13.49
N LYS A 126 -13.20 2.83 12.93
CA LYS A 126 -11.93 2.46 12.31
C LYS A 126 -11.84 3.04 10.90
N ILE A 127 -11.57 4.32 10.83
CA ILE A 127 -11.45 5.06 9.56
C ILE A 127 -10.04 5.60 9.37
N VAL A 128 -9.63 5.81 8.12
CA VAL A 128 -8.32 6.36 7.78
C VAL A 128 -8.42 7.28 6.57
N TYR A 129 -7.85 8.47 6.68
CA TYR A 129 -7.70 9.37 5.53
C TYR A 129 -6.66 8.80 4.58
N MET A 130 -7.03 8.59 3.33
CA MET A 130 -6.14 8.12 2.28
C MET A 130 -6.44 8.85 0.98
N LYS A 131 -5.39 9.44 0.40
CA LYS A 131 -5.41 9.97 -0.96
C LYS A 131 -4.27 9.35 -1.74
N GLU A 132 -4.56 8.81 -2.91
CA GLU A 132 -3.53 8.31 -3.81
C GLU A 132 -2.67 9.48 -4.30
N VAL A 133 -1.35 9.38 -4.13
CA VAL A 133 -0.37 10.37 -4.60
C VAL A 133 0.42 9.76 -5.74
N ARG A 134 0.33 10.31 -6.93
CA ARG A 134 1.02 9.83 -8.13
C ARG A 134 2.18 10.72 -8.57
N TYR A 135 2.22 11.97 -8.13
CA TYR A 135 3.31 12.92 -8.39
C TYR A 135 3.46 13.91 -7.24
N ILE A 136 4.66 14.51 -7.13
CA ILE A 136 5.01 15.36 -5.99
C ILE A 136 4.58 16.80 -6.22
N ASN A 137 4.95 17.37 -7.35
CA ASN A 137 4.66 18.77 -7.67
C ASN A 137 3.57 18.83 -8.75
N GLU A 138 2.72 19.83 -8.68
CA GLU A 138 1.63 20.01 -9.65
C GLU A 138 2.14 20.08 -11.10
N ASN A 139 3.33 20.63 -11.31
CA ASN A 139 3.97 20.70 -12.64
C ASN A 139 4.39 19.32 -13.18
N ASP A 140 4.49 18.30 -12.34
CA ASP A 140 4.88 16.94 -12.76
C ASP A 140 3.70 16.18 -13.40
N LYS A 141 2.52 16.74 -13.35
CA LYS A 141 1.29 16.18 -13.94
C LYS A 141 1.43 15.83 -15.41
N ASP A 142 2.07 16.71 -16.18
CA ASP A 142 2.25 16.50 -17.61
C ASP A 142 3.14 15.28 -17.90
N TYR A 143 4.17 15.04 -17.06
CA TYR A 143 5.03 13.86 -17.22
C TYR A 143 4.24 12.56 -16.96
N LEU A 144 3.40 12.52 -15.92
CA LEU A 144 2.54 11.38 -15.65
C LEU A 144 1.59 11.11 -16.81
N MET A 145 0.96 12.16 -17.32
CA MET A 145 0.07 12.08 -18.46
C MET A 145 0.75 11.47 -19.69
N TYR A 146 1.95 11.93 -20.04
CA TYR A 146 2.69 11.38 -21.18
C TYR A 146 3.08 9.91 -20.96
N LEU A 147 3.48 9.51 -19.76
CA LEU A 147 3.78 8.13 -19.43
C LEU A 147 2.56 7.21 -19.60
N GLU A 148 1.39 7.65 -19.15
CA GLU A 148 0.14 6.89 -19.32
C GLU A 148 -0.27 6.82 -20.81
N MET A 149 -0.13 7.91 -21.55
CA MET A 149 -0.40 7.91 -23.00
C MET A 149 0.51 6.92 -23.74
N ILE A 150 1.79 6.86 -23.39
CA ILE A 150 2.74 5.90 -23.97
C ILE A 150 2.30 4.46 -23.63
N LYS A 151 1.95 4.21 -22.37
CA LYS A 151 1.45 2.90 -21.92
C LYS A 151 0.20 2.48 -22.70
N ASP A 152 -0.73 3.40 -22.91
CA ASP A 152 -2.00 3.16 -23.59
C ASP A 152 -1.87 3.23 -25.12
N ARG A 153 -0.67 3.49 -25.64
CA ARG A 153 -0.38 3.68 -27.10
C ARG A 153 -1.24 4.77 -27.74
N LYS A 154 -1.44 5.88 -26.99
CA LYS A 154 -2.22 7.03 -27.42
C LYS A 154 -1.35 8.13 -28.01
N THR A 155 -1.94 9.01 -28.82
CA THR A 155 -1.28 10.16 -29.41
C THR A 155 -1.57 11.45 -28.66
N THR A 156 -0.77 12.50 -28.85
CA THR A 156 -0.94 13.80 -28.18
C THR A 156 -2.28 14.47 -28.46
N SER A 157 -2.99 14.08 -29.54
CA SER A 157 -4.35 14.57 -29.82
C SER A 157 -5.40 14.06 -28.83
N GLU A 158 -5.10 13.02 -28.05
CA GLU A 158 -5.99 12.43 -27.04
C GLU A 158 -5.66 12.91 -25.62
N ARG A 159 -4.79 13.93 -25.48
CA ARG A 159 -4.30 14.48 -24.20
C ARG A 159 -5.42 14.84 -23.23
N ASP A 160 -6.50 15.42 -23.69
CA ASP A 160 -7.60 15.91 -22.86
C ASP A 160 -8.39 14.79 -22.14
N ASN A 161 -8.18 13.54 -22.54
CA ASN A 161 -8.77 12.38 -21.87
C ASN A 161 -8.06 12.03 -20.55
N TYR A 162 -6.85 12.57 -20.32
CA TYR A 162 -6.03 12.29 -19.15
C TYR A 162 -6.10 13.45 -18.17
N LYS A 163 -6.84 13.25 -17.07
CA LYS A 163 -6.99 14.24 -16.01
C LYS A 163 -6.52 13.63 -14.69
N TYR A 164 -5.58 14.29 -14.03
CA TYR A 164 -5.04 13.85 -12.74
C TYR A 164 -5.15 14.97 -11.71
N ASP A 165 -5.51 14.61 -10.50
CA ASP A 165 -5.52 15.47 -9.32
C ASP A 165 -4.95 14.72 -8.12
N ASN A 166 -3.84 14.01 -8.34
CA ASN A 166 -3.23 13.11 -7.37
C ASN A 166 -1.83 13.60 -6.95
N HIS A 167 -1.67 14.93 -6.80
CA HIS A 167 -0.43 15.50 -6.30
C HIS A 167 -0.30 15.36 -4.78
N MET A 168 0.93 15.46 -4.29
CA MET A 168 1.18 15.40 -2.86
C MET A 168 0.71 16.69 -2.17
N GLU A 169 -0.35 16.60 -1.40
CA GLU A 169 -0.80 17.69 -0.54
C GLU A 169 0.15 17.85 0.65
N ARG A 170 0.55 19.11 0.92
CA ARG A 170 1.47 19.43 2.02
C ARG A 170 0.77 19.62 3.34
N THR A 171 -0.53 19.94 3.30
CA THR A 171 -1.34 20.23 4.48
C THR A 171 -2.64 19.44 4.41
N ILE A 172 -2.87 18.64 5.43
CA ILE A 172 -4.15 18.01 5.72
C ILE A 172 -4.67 18.54 7.05
N ASN A 173 -5.96 18.53 7.27
CA ASN A 173 -6.50 19.00 8.54
C ASN A 173 -6.09 18.08 9.69
N GLU A 174 -6.08 18.59 10.94
CA GLU A 174 -5.61 17.85 12.11
C GLU A 174 -6.37 16.54 12.34
N SER A 175 -7.67 16.55 12.08
CA SER A 175 -8.51 15.36 12.30
C SER A 175 -8.18 14.23 11.31
N ASP A 176 -7.83 14.55 10.08
CA ASP A 176 -7.44 13.57 9.08
C ASP A 176 -5.99 13.12 9.29
N ALA A 177 -5.10 14.04 9.68
CA ALA A 177 -3.74 13.71 10.12
C ALA A 177 -3.73 12.75 11.31
N LEU A 178 -4.67 12.91 12.26
CA LEU A 178 -4.81 12.02 13.40
C LEU A 178 -5.19 10.59 12.95
N THR A 179 -6.13 10.43 12.02
CA THR A 179 -6.54 9.10 11.54
C THR A 179 -5.39 8.39 10.84
N THR A 180 -4.59 9.09 10.01
CA THR A 180 -3.41 8.50 9.35
C THR A 180 -2.31 8.17 10.35
N THR A 181 -2.08 9.01 11.36
CA THR A 181 -1.07 8.76 12.40
C THR A 181 -1.45 7.55 13.24
N ASN A 182 -2.71 7.44 13.64
CA ASN A 182 -3.22 6.28 14.37
C ASN A 182 -3.10 5.00 13.54
N PHE A 183 -3.45 5.03 12.26
CA PHE A 183 -3.27 3.90 11.36
C PHE A 183 -1.79 3.51 11.24
N ALA A 184 -0.90 4.48 10.98
CA ALA A 184 0.54 4.25 10.88
C ALA A 184 1.14 3.67 12.18
N SER A 185 0.57 4.00 13.35
CA SER A 185 1.05 3.47 14.64
C SER A 185 0.87 1.96 14.79
N LEU A 186 -0.10 1.37 14.08
CA LEU A 186 -0.38 -0.08 14.09
C LEU A 186 0.67 -0.89 13.32
N ILE A 187 1.47 -0.24 12.49
CA ILE A 187 2.39 -0.87 11.56
C ILE A 187 3.81 -0.77 12.11
N ASN A 188 4.53 -1.89 12.16
CA ASN A 188 5.96 -1.93 12.45
C ASN A 188 6.64 -3.04 11.64
N ILE A 189 7.22 -2.67 10.51
CA ILE A 189 7.91 -3.60 9.61
C ILE A 189 9.41 -3.48 9.85
N GLU A 190 9.99 -4.49 10.48
CA GLU A 190 11.44 -4.63 10.68
C GLU A 190 11.93 -5.83 9.89
N LEU A 191 12.74 -5.57 8.86
CA LEU A 191 13.38 -6.65 8.12
C LEU A 191 14.47 -7.28 8.99
N PRO A 192 14.55 -8.62 9.03
CA PRO A 192 15.63 -9.29 9.74
C PRO A 192 16.99 -8.93 9.12
N ASN A 193 18.01 -8.91 9.94
CA ASN A 193 19.38 -8.74 9.46
C ASN A 193 19.79 -10.04 8.76
N TYR A 194 19.91 -10.00 7.44
CA TYR A 194 20.43 -11.12 6.68
C TYR A 194 21.96 -11.06 6.70
N THR A 195 22.58 -12.10 7.22
CA THR A 195 23.96 -12.44 6.85
C THR A 195 23.92 -13.15 5.51
N PHE A 196 24.71 -12.67 4.55
CA PHE A 196 24.83 -13.32 3.26
C PHE A 196 25.51 -14.67 3.48
N GLU A 197 24.76 -15.76 3.36
CA GLU A 197 25.31 -17.11 3.34
C GLU A 197 25.41 -17.57 1.89
N LEU A 198 26.63 -17.89 1.45
CA LEU A 198 26.83 -18.56 0.17
C LEU A 198 26.22 -19.97 0.26
N PRO A 199 25.50 -20.42 -0.78
CA PRO A 199 25.05 -21.80 -0.85
C PRO A 199 26.22 -22.73 -0.65
N LYS A 200 26.15 -23.59 0.38
CA LYS A 200 27.17 -24.65 0.59
C LYS A 200 26.87 -25.75 -0.44
N TYR A 201 27.72 -25.89 -1.42
CA TYR A 201 27.68 -27.02 -2.31
C TYR A 201 28.28 -28.21 -1.57
N ALA A 202 27.47 -29.19 -1.21
CA ALA A 202 27.96 -30.48 -0.77
C ALA A 202 28.42 -31.23 -2.05
N ALA A 203 29.71 -31.21 -2.33
CA ALA A 203 30.27 -32.12 -3.31
C ALA A 203 30.12 -33.51 -2.71
N ASP A 204 29.27 -34.35 -3.30
CA ASP A 204 29.29 -35.77 -3.02
C ASP A 204 30.73 -36.26 -3.32
N SER A 205 31.36 -36.78 -2.30
CA SER A 205 32.67 -37.41 -2.48
C SER A 205 32.51 -38.56 -3.47
N VAL A 206 32.96 -38.33 -4.71
CA VAL A 206 33.15 -39.42 -5.67
C VAL A 206 34.24 -40.29 -5.09
N GLY A 207 33.83 -41.46 -4.59
CA GLY A 207 34.74 -42.50 -4.16
C GLY A 207 35.46 -43.17 -5.34
#